data_bf9315952a211ca6a80839384a31ed92
#
_entry.id   bf9315952a211ca6a80839384a31ed92
#
_cell.length_a   1.000
_cell.length_b   1.000
_cell.length_c   1.000
_cell.angle_alpha   90.00
_cell.angle_beta   90.00
_cell.angle_gamma   90.00
#
_symmetry.space_group_name_H-M   'P 1'
#
loop_
_entity.id
_entity.type
_entity.pdbx_description
1 polymer ?
#
loop_
_entity_poly.entity_id
_entity_poly.type
_entity_poly.pdbx_seq_one_letter_code
_entity_poly.pdbx_strand_id
1 'polypeptide(L)'
;MSTNTPTEINKLFTDPAHIELTQKTLTEITNVLDERISEIDKDKHFATYMALQMQSMAMVTAKQTISELYMKNLRLERELAELWAQSGQFSA
;
A
#
# COMPACT_ATOMS: atom_id res chain seq x y z
N MET A 1 -19.71 16.56 -9.29
CA MET A 1 -18.95 15.58 -8.53
C MET A 1 -18.21 14.65 -9.47
N SER A 2 -16.93 14.65 -9.36
CA SER A 2 -16.13 13.74 -10.18
C SER A 2 -16.05 12.39 -9.49
N THR A 3 -16.62 11.39 -10.10
CA THR A 3 -16.34 10.01 -9.74
C THR A 3 -15.17 9.56 -10.60
N ASN A 4 -14.16 8.95 -9.99
CA ASN A 4 -13.04 8.42 -10.74
C ASN A 4 -13.52 7.34 -11.71
N THR A 5 -13.01 7.38 -12.94
CA THR A 5 -13.26 6.31 -13.89
C THR A 5 -12.46 5.07 -13.47
N PRO A 6 -12.86 3.86 -13.92
CA PRO A 6 -12.07 2.65 -13.64
C PRO A 6 -10.61 2.78 -14.08
N THR A 7 -10.33 3.50 -15.16
CA THR A 7 -8.96 3.73 -15.64
C THR A 7 -8.17 4.59 -14.65
N GLU A 8 -8.80 5.65 -14.12
CA GLU A 8 -8.16 6.51 -13.13
C GLU A 8 -7.88 5.77 -11.83
N ILE A 9 -8.82 4.92 -11.39
CA ILE A 9 -8.65 4.09 -10.20
C ILE A 9 -7.48 3.13 -10.40
N ASN A 10 -7.38 2.50 -11.56
CA ASN A 10 -6.25 1.63 -11.88
C ASN A 10 -4.91 2.35 -11.81
N LYS A 11 -4.84 3.59 -12.28
CA LYS A 11 -3.61 4.38 -12.21
C LYS A 11 -3.16 4.61 -10.78
N LEU A 12 -4.10 4.81 -9.84
CA LEU A 12 -3.75 4.98 -8.42
C LEU A 12 -3.07 3.74 -7.85
N PHE A 13 -3.43 2.55 -8.32
CA PHE A 13 -2.89 1.29 -7.81
C PHE A 13 -1.72 0.75 -8.62
N THR A 14 -1.49 1.24 -9.83
CA THR A 14 -0.44 0.74 -10.73
C THR A 14 0.64 1.75 -11.04
N ASP A 15 0.45 3.02 -10.69
CA ASP A 15 1.46 4.05 -10.91
C ASP A 15 2.59 3.89 -9.88
N PRO A 16 3.82 3.54 -10.32
CA PRO A 16 4.95 3.35 -9.40
C PRO A 16 5.24 4.58 -8.54
N ALA A 17 5.11 5.78 -9.10
CA ALA A 17 5.37 7.01 -8.36
C ALA A 17 4.36 7.21 -7.23
N HIS A 18 3.10 6.88 -7.48
CA HIS A 18 2.05 6.97 -6.46
C HIS A 18 2.25 5.94 -5.35
N ILE A 19 2.59 4.71 -5.72
CA ILE A 19 2.87 3.65 -4.75
C ILE A 19 4.08 4.02 -3.89
N GLU A 20 5.14 4.53 -4.49
CA GLU A 20 6.34 4.96 -3.77
C GLU A 20 6.01 6.09 -2.77
N LEU A 21 5.23 7.08 -3.19
CA LEU A 21 4.80 8.17 -2.33
C LEU A 21 3.98 7.66 -1.15
N THR A 22 3.04 6.75 -1.40
CA THR A 22 2.22 6.13 -0.36
C THR A 22 3.09 5.38 0.64
N GLN A 23 4.04 4.58 0.18
CA GLN A 23 4.97 3.84 1.03
C GLN A 23 5.81 4.77 1.88
N LYS A 24 6.30 5.85 1.29
CA LYS A 24 7.07 6.87 2.01
C LYS A 24 6.24 7.54 3.10
N THR A 25 5.00 7.90 2.80
CA THR A 25 4.08 8.51 3.75
C THR A 25 3.80 7.57 4.92
N LEU A 26 3.53 6.29 4.65
CA LEU A 26 3.31 5.29 5.69
C LEU A 26 4.55 5.12 6.58
N THR A 27 5.73 5.15 6.00
CA THR A 27 6.98 5.08 6.75
C THR A 27 7.15 6.28 7.68
N GLU A 28 6.85 7.49 7.19
CA GLU A 28 6.93 8.71 7.99
C GLU A 28 5.95 8.68 9.16
N ILE A 29 4.72 8.22 8.92
CA ILE A 29 3.71 8.07 9.97
C ILE A 29 4.17 7.05 11.01
N THR A 30 4.71 5.92 10.58
CA THR A 30 5.24 4.88 11.46
C THR A 30 6.35 5.43 12.35
N ASN A 31 7.26 6.22 11.76
CA ASN A 31 8.35 6.83 12.52
C ASN A 31 7.85 7.79 13.59
N VAL A 32 6.84 8.60 13.27
CA VAL A 32 6.21 9.51 14.24
C VAL A 32 5.55 8.73 15.37
N LEU A 33 4.83 7.65 15.04
CA LEU A 33 4.20 6.78 16.04
C LEU A 33 5.25 6.14 16.96
N ASP A 34 6.34 5.63 16.39
CA ASP A 34 7.41 5.00 17.15
C ASP A 34 8.09 5.99 18.09
N GLU A 35 8.30 7.23 17.66
CA GLU A 35 8.81 8.30 18.52
C GLU A 35 7.88 8.54 19.70
N ARG A 36 6.59 8.66 19.45
CA ARG A 36 5.60 8.88 20.49
C ARG A 36 5.54 7.71 21.47
N ILE A 37 5.61 6.49 20.96
CA ILE A 37 5.64 5.29 21.77
C ILE A 37 6.82 5.31 22.72
N SER A 38 8.00 5.73 22.24
CA SER A 38 9.21 5.79 23.06
C SER A 38 9.15 6.82 24.17
N GLU A 39 8.32 7.87 24.02
CA GLU A 39 8.17 8.94 24.98
C GLU A 39 7.13 8.65 26.07
N ILE A 40 6.25 7.69 25.86
CA ILE A 40 5.15 7.39 26.77
C ILE A 40 5.64 6.51 27.90
N ASP A 41 5.25 6.87 29.12
CA ASP A 41 5.41 6.00 30.29
C ASP A 41 4.34 4.91 30.22
N LYS A 42 4.74 3.71 29.83
CA LYS A 42 3.82 2.60 29.62
C LYS A 42 3.14 2.13 30.90
N ASP A 43 3.73 2.40 32.07
CA ASP A 43 3.14 2.03 33.34
C ASP A 43 1.99 2.96 33.73
N LYS A 44 2.11 4.25 33.39
CA LYS A 44 1.07 5.25 33.67
C LYS A 44 0.01 5.33 32.59
N HIS A 45 0.38 5.05 31.34
CA HIS A 45 -0.49 5.23 30.18
C HIS A 45 -0.53 3.96 29.31
N PHE A 46 -0.77 2.82 29.95
CA PHE A 46 -0.70 1.53 29.29
C PHE A 46 -1.68 1.42 28.12
N ALA A 47 -2.92 1.89 28.29
CA ALA A 47 -3.91 1.81 27.21
C ALA A 47 -3.50 2.65 25.99
N THR A 48 -2.99 3.84 26.22
CA THR A 48 -2.49 4.71 25.14
C THR A 48 -1.27 4.08 24.46
N TYR A 49 -0.36 3.55 25.24
CA TYR A 49 0.82 2.85 24.74
C TYR A 49 0.42 1.69 23.81
N MET A 50 -0.50 0.85 24.26
CA MET A 50 -0.98 -0.29 23.47
C MET A 50 -1.70 0.15 22.21
N ALA A 51 -2.52 1.20 22.28
CA ALA A 51 -3.23 1.72 21.12
C ALA A 51 -2.25 2.22 20.04
N LEU A 52 -1.21 2.96 20.46
CA LEU A 52 -0.19 3.45 19.54
C LEU A 52 0.63 2.31 18.94
N GLN A 53 0.95 1.29 19.73
CA GLN A 53 1.65 0.10 19.22
C GLN A 53 0.82 -0.61 18.14
N MET A 54 -0.48 -0.79 18.40
CA MET A 54 -1.38 -1.40 17.41
C MET A 54 -1.47 -0.59 16.14
N GLN A 55 -1.50 0.74 16.24
CA GLN A 55 -1.50 1.62 15.07
C GLN A 55 -0.21 1.50 14.28
N SER A 56 0.93 1.46 14.95
CA SER A 56 2.23 1.28 14.28
C SER A 56 2.28 -0.04 13.53
N MET A 57 1.83 -1.13 14.17
CA MET A 57 1.77 -2.44 13.53
C MET A 57 0.82 -2.44 12.33
N ALA A 58 -0.32 -1.76 12.42
CA ALA A 58 -1.26 -1.64 11.33
C ALA A 58 -0.65 -0.91 10.13
N MET A 59 0.15 0.12 10.37
CA MET A 59 0.85 0.85 9.30
C MET A 59 1.87 -0.03 8.60
N VAL A 60 2.62 -0.83 9.35
CA VAL A 60 3.59 -1.77 8.78
C VAL A 60 2.87 -2.83 7.94
N THR A 61 1.77 -3.36 8.45
CA THR A 61 0.95 -4.34 7.72
C THR A 61 0.39 -3.73 6.44
N ALA A 62 -0.14 -2.50 6.51
CA ALA A 62 -0.66 -1.81 5.34
C ALA A 62 0.43 -1.62 4.28
N LYS A 63 1.63 -1.24 4.71
CA LYS A 63 2.78 -1.06 3.82
C LYS A 63 3.13 -2.36 3.09
N GLN A 64 3.17 -3.48 3.82
CA GLN A 64 3.44 -4.79 3.23
C GLN A 64 2.33 -5.20 2.26
N THR A 65 1.08 -4.99 2.63
CA THR A 65 -0.06 -5.33 1.78
C THR A 65 -0.05 -4.54 0.48
N ILE A 66 0.25 -3.25 0.54
CA ILE A 66 0.36 -2.41 -0.65
C ILE A 66 1.46 -2.94 -1.58
N SER A 67 2.62 -3.28 -1.02
CA SER A 67 3.73 -3.85 -1.77
C SER A 67 3.34 -5.15 -2.46
N GLU A 68 2.70 -6.05 -1.74
CA GLU A 68 2.26 -7.34 -2.27
C GLU A 68 1.23 -7.18 -3.37
N LEU A 69 0.24 -6.31 -3.17
CA LEU A 69 -0.80 -6.04 -4.16
C LEU A 69 -0.21 -5.39 -5.41
N TYR A 70 0.73 -4.48 -5.24
CA TYR A 70 1.40 -3.85 -6.36
C TYR A 70 2.15 -4.88 -7.22
N MET A 71 2.92 -5.75 -6.59
CA MET A 71 3.66 -6.80 -7.28
C MET A 71 2.72 -7.80 -7.96
N LYS A 72 1.62 -8.15 -7.29
CA LYS A 72 0.60 -9.03 -7.85
C LYS A 72 -0.05 -8.40 -9.09
N ASN A 73 -0.36 -7.11 -9.03
CA ASN A 73 -0.95 -6.39 -10.16
C ASN A 73 0.01 -6.36 -11.36
N LEU A 74 1.30 -6.12 -11.13
CA LEU A 74 2.29 -6.16 -12.20
C LEU A 74 2.36 -7.53 -12.87
N ARG A 75 2.31 -8.59 -12.08
CA ARG A 75 2.33 -9.95 -12.61
C ARG A 75 1.07 -10.24 -13.42
N LEU A 76 -0.11 -9.84 -12.91
CA LEU A 76 -1.37 -10.03 -13.62
C LEU A 76 -1.41 -9.25 -14.92
N GLU A 77 -0.89 -8.03 -14.94
CA GLU A 77 -0.79 -7.24 -16.17
C GLU A 77 0.10 -7.92 -17.20
N ARG A 78 1.20 -8.50 -16.76
CA ARG A 78 2.10 -9.25 -17.64
C ARG A 78 1.41 -10.48 -18.21
N GLU A 79 0.72 -11.25 -17.37
CA GLU A 79 -0.02 -12.44 -17.82
C GLU A 79 -1.12 -12.06 -18.81
N LEU A 80 -1.82 -10.95 -18.54
CA LEU A 80 -2.86 -10.45 -19.45
C LEU A 80 -2.26 -10.04 -20.78
N ALA A 81 -1.13 -9.35 -20.79
CA ALA A 81 -0.44 -8.95 -22.00
C ALA A 81 -0.01 -10.16 -22.82
N GLU A 82 0.47 -11.22 -22.15
CA GLU A 82 0.84 -12.47 -22.82
C GLU A 82 -0.37 -13.15 -23.46
N LEU A 83 -1.50 -13.19 -22.74
CA LEU A 83 -2.75 -13.74 -23.28
C LEU A 83 -3.25 -12.95 -24.48
N TRP A 84 -3.19 -11.63 -24.41
CA TRP A 84 -3.56 -10.76 -25.54
C TRP A 84 -2.67 -11.01 -26.75
N ALA A 85 -1.37 -11.17 -26.53
CA ALA A 85 -0.43 -11.46 -27.62
C ALA A 85 -0.75 -12.83 -28.27
N GLN A 86 -1.02 -13.85 -27.46
CA GLN A 86 -1.40 -15.16 -27.94
C GLN A 86 -2.72 -15.11 -28.73
N SER A 87 -3.71 -14.39 -28.19
CA SER A 87 -5.01 -14.24 -28.83
C SER A 87 -4.87 -13.54 -30.20
N GLY A 88 -4.01 -12.51 -30.27
CA GLY A 88 -3.71 -11.80 -31.51
C GLY A 88 -3.07 -12.69 -32.56
N GLN A 89 -2.32 -13.70 -32.18
CA GLN A 89 -1.69 -14.65 -33.09
C GLN A 89 -2.72 -15.57 -33.76
N PHE A 90 -3.83 -15.83 -33.09
CA PHE A 90 -4.86 -16.71 -33.61
C PHE A 90 -5.96 -16.00 -34.39
N SER A 91 -5.98 -14.68 -34.37
CA SER A 91 -7.03 -13.87 -35.00
C SER A 91 -6.63 -13.29 -36.35
N ALA A 92 -5.65 -13.87 -36.98
CA ALA A 92 -5.17 -13.42 -38.29
C ALA A 92 -6.17 -13.70 -39.42
#